data_abbdc96ddbbbc712bd090e8ea478b137
#
_entry.id   abbdc96ddbbbc712bd090e8ea478b137
#
_cell.length_a   1.000
_cell.length_b   1.000
_cell.length_c   1.000
_cell.angle_alpha   90.00
_cell.angle_beta   90.00
_cell.angle_gamma   90.00
#
_symmetry.space_group_name_H-M   'P 1'
#
loop_
_entity.id
_entity.type
_entity.pdbx_description
1 polymer ?
#
loop_
_entity_poly.entity_id
_entity_poly.type
_entity_poly.pdbx_seq_one_letter_code
_entity_poly.pdbx_strand_id
1 'polypeptide(L)'
;NDGGGNFRFSPSALPQIGSQGKTIAIADADGDGDQDVFVGSNIVSGSYGSNPKHYLLINNGRGLFKNEINSRMVGNDAFGMINASQWLDYDQDGDQDLLIAGEWTPIQLFQNDGKGNLSATESEAFDQSNGWWYRLKIADINNDGLLDIIAGNLGLNTKLKASVDKPVSLYVADFDGNGQTDPFVFHFQKDIASPFATRDDLIKQVAGIKKLHPDYKSYAQISSPEDVLGDDFEKMSVTKHTYTFESKVFLNKGKGAFEMISINQEAQYSAVMDIVVDDFNKDDKPDLLLFGNNYSFRNDYGRSDAKPITLLLGKGDGTFIRGNDQSINTPTTWGEYRSAQPIVIKGSPMVIAVRNNASPILIGSN
;
A
#
# COMPACT_ATOMS: atom_id res chain seq x y z
N ASN A 1 -0.67 26.88 -14.72
CA ASN A 1 0.34 27.12 -15.73
C ASN A 1 -0.19 28.10 -16.76
N ASP A 2 0.64 29.06 -17.23
CA ASP A 2 0.32 30.07 -18.23
C ASP A 2 0.84 29.70 -19.65
N GLY A 3 1.30 28.46 -19.83
CA GLY A 3 1.94 27.96 -21.05
C GLY A 3 3.42 28.33 -21.18
N GLY A 4 3.91 29.28 -20.40
CA GLY A 4 5.30 29.72 -20.35
C GLY A 4 6.10 29.13 -19.18
N GLY A 5 5.54 28.14 -18.48
CA GLY A 5 6.17 27.50 -17.32
C GLY A 5 5.93 28.21 -15.98
N ASN A 6 5.16 29.30 -15.96
CA ASN A 6 4.80 29.96 -14.72
C ASN A 6 3.50 29.39 -14.14
N PHE A 7 3.46 29.22 -12.83
CA PHE A 7 2.29 28.74 -12.11
C PHE A 7 1.68 29.88 -11.27
N ARG A 8 0.37 30.01 -11.31
CA ARG A 8 -0.38 30.92 -10.47
C ARG A 8 -1.29 30.15 -9.54
N PHE A 9 -1.40 30.57 -8.29
CA PHE A 9 -2.34 30.03 -7.34
C PHE A 9 -3.77 30.31 -7.81
N SER A 10 -4.59 29.25 -7.87
CA SER A 10 -6.03 29.35 -8.21
C SER A 10 -6.84 28.78 -7.04
N PRO A 11 -7.42 29.60 -6.17
CA PRO A 11 -8.10 29.14 -4.95
C PRO A 11 -9.38 28.36 -5.23
N SER A 12 -9.92 28.46 -6.44
CA SER A 12 -11.16 27.76 -6.86
C SER A 12 -10.90 26.52 -7.71
N ALA A 13 -9.65 26.20 -8.02
CA ALA A 13 -9.33 25.07 -8.89
C ALA A 13 -9.71 23.72 -8.29
N LEU A 14 -9.50 23.56 -7.00
CA LEU A 14 -9.79 22.33 -6.25
C LEU A 14 -10.90 22.57 -5.23
N PRO A 15 -11.78 21.57 -4.99
CA PRO A 15 -12.67 21.60 -3.84
C PRO A 15 -11.88 21.54 -2.53
N GLN A 16 -12.54 21.84 -1.40
CA GLN A 16 -11.91 21.69 -0.11
C GLN A 16 -11.64 20.21 0.18
N ILE A 17 -10.36 19.87 0.34
CA ILE A 17 -9.90 18.51 0.70
C ILE A 17 -9.60 18.52 2.20
N GLY A 18 -10.38 17.79 2.98
CA GLY A 18 -10.32 17.74 4.45
C GLY A 18 -9.61 16.48 4.98
N SER A 19 -8.83 15.76 4.16
CA SER A 19 -8.08 14.57 4.57
C SER A 19 -6.61 14.67 4.18
N GLN A 20 -5.80 13.79 4.76
CA GLN A 20 -4.39 13.66 4.40
C GLN A 20 -4.23 12.74 3.21
N GLY A 21 -4.10 13.31 2.00
CA GLY A 21 -3.80 12.55 0.79
C GLY A 21 -2.44 11.86 0.89
N LYS A 22 -2.40 10.60 0.52
CA LYS A 22 -1.20 9.75 0.53
C LYS A 22 -0.76 9.36 -0.88
N THR A 23 -1.70 9.10 -1.76
CA THR A 23 -1.47 8.71 -3.15
C THR A 23 -2.33 9.54 -4.09
N ILE A 24 -1.81 9.77 -5.27
CA ILE A 24 -2.48 10.49 -6.36
C ILE A 24 -2.31 9.64 -7.61
N ALA A 25 -3.41 9.35 -8.28
CA ALA A 25 -3.43 8.73 -9.60
C ALA A 25 -4.17 9.62 -10.58
N ILE A 26 -3.62 9.80 -11.79
CA ILE A 26 -4.11 10.74 -12.79
C ILE A 26 -4.43 9.96 -14.06
N ALA A 27 -5.64 10.14 -14.61
CA ALA A 27 -6.07 9.62 -15.90
C ALA A 27 -7.25 10.45 -16.43
N ASP A 28 -7.58 10.29 -17.69
CA ASP A 28 -8.89 10.67 -18.25
C ASP A 28 -9.89 9.57 -17.84
N ALA A 29 -10.61 9.79 -16.74
CA ALA A 29 -11.46 8.77 -16.15
C ALA A 29 -12.85 8.73 -16.80
N ASP A 30 -13.35 9.83 -17.37
CA ASP A 30 -14.69 9.88 -17.98
C ASP A 30 -14.68 10.01 -19.51
N GLY A 31 -13.51 9.91 -20.12
CA GLY A 31 -13.35 9.84 -21.58
C GLY A 31 -13.59 11.18 -22.28
N ASP A 32 -13.51 12.31 -21.57
CA ASP A 32 -13.74 13.64 -22.13
C ASP A 32 -12.47 14.31 -22.69
N GLY A 33 -11.30 13.69 -22.53
CA GLY A 33 -9.99 14.15 -22.99
C GLY A 33 -9.22 14.98 -21.98
N ASP A 34 -9.78 15.23 -20.79
CA ASP A 34 -9.14 15.98 -19.73
C ASP A 34 -8.59 15.04 -18.63
N GLN A 35 -7.61 15.48 -17.87
CA GLN A 35 -7.03 14.66 -16.82
C GLN A 35 -7.77 14.85 -15.50
N ASP A 36 -8.25 13.75 -14.96
CA ASP A 36 -8.90 13.63 -13.66
C ASP A 36 -7.93 13.12 -12.61
N VAL A 37 -8.31 13.23 -11.34
CA VAL A 37 -7.43 12.88 -10.23
C VAL A 37 -8.16 12.06 -9.18
N PHE A 38 -7.66 10.85 -8.91
CA PHE A 38 -8.01 10.12 -7.70
C PHE A 38 -7.02 10.47 -6.59
N VAL A 39 -7.53 10.81 -5.39
CA VAL A 39 -6.74 11.04 -4.19
C VAL A 39 -7.10 10.01 -3.12
N GLY A 40 -6.19 9.08 -2.89
CA GLY A 40 -6.28 8.12 -1.79
C GLY A 40 -5.65 8.67 -0.51
N SER A 41 -6.34 8.50 0.60
CA SER A 41 -5.89 8.92 1.93
C SER A 41 -5.65 7.72 2.82
N ASN A 42 -4.68 7.81 3.75
CA ASN A 42 -4.31 6.66 4.58
C ASN A 42 -4.52 6.88 6.08
N ILE A 43 -4.87 8.07 6.51
CA ILE A 43 -5.02 8.34 7.94
C ILE A 43 -6.05 9.44 8.20
N VAL A 44 -6.79 9.28 9.28
CA VAL A 44 -7.53 10.34 9.94
C VAL A 44 -6.65 10.87 11.07
N SER A 45 -6.36 12.16 11.09
CA SER A 45 -5.49 12.76 12.11
C SER A 45 -6.03 12.51 13.52
N GLY A 46 -5.19 11.96 14.39
CA GLY A 46 -5.56 11.58 15.76
C GLY A 46 -6.39 10.31 15.90
N SER A 47 -6.68 9.59 14.79
CA SER A 47 -7.52 8.38 14.81
C SER A 47 -6.98 7.30 13.85
N TYR A 48 -5.86 6.68 14.22
CA TYR A 48 -5.29 5.57 13.44
C TYR A 48 -6.27 4.41 13.36
N GLY A 49 -6.42 3.84 12.17
CA GLY A 49 -7.33 2.72 11.89
C GLY A 49 -8.73 3.14 11.46
N SER A 50 -9.14 4.40 11.67
CA SER A 50 -10.37 4.93 11.08
C SER A 50 -10.24 5.08 9.57
N ASN A 51 -11.35 4.89 8.83
CA ASN A 51 -11.35 5.07 7.39
C ASN A 51 -11.29 6.56 7.02
N PRO A 52 -10.28 7.02 6.29
CA PRO A 52 -10.19 8.39 5.83
C PRO A 52 -11.12 8.62 4.61
N LYS A 53 -11.40 9.88 4.30
CA LYS A 53 -12.11 10.26 3.07
C LYS A 53 -11.16 10.25 1.89
N HIS A 54 -11.63 9.73 0.76
CA HIS A 54 -10.96 9.74 -0.53
C HIS A 54 -11.67 10.71 -1.48
N TYR A 55 -11.05 11.03 -2.61
CA TYR A 55 -11.63 11.97 -3.58
C TYR A 55 -11.41 11.45 -5.00
N LEU A 56 -12.45 11.56 -5.80
CA LEU A 56 -12.38 11.45 -7.27
C LEU A 56 -12.71 12.81 -7.82
N LEU A 57 -11.69 13.50 -8.30
CA LEU A 57 -11.75 14.88 -8.74
C LEU A 57 -11.85 14.90 -10.26
N ILE A 58 -13.05 15.19 -10.77
CA ILE A 58 -13.33 15.27 -12.20
C ILE A 58 -13.04 16.69 -12.66
N ASN A 59 -12.23 16.82 -13.71
CA ASN A 59 -11.87 18.05 -14.37
C ASN A 59 -12.98 18.49 -15.36
N ASN A 60 -13.12 19.75 -15.58
CA ASN A 60 -14.09 20.31 -16.55
C ASN A 60 -13.41 20.90 -17.80
N GLY A 61 -12.17 20.52 -18.09
CA GLY A 61 -11.37 21.02 -19.19
C GLY A 61 -10.79 22.43 -19.02
N ARG A 62 -11.06 23.05 -17.88
CA ARG A 62 -10.59 24.42 -17.57
C ARG A 62 -9.74 24.47 -16.31
N GLY A 63 -9.33 23.29 -15.79
CA GLY A 63 -8.56 23.17 -14.56
C GLY A 63 -9.39 23.43 -13.29
N LEU A 64 -10.71 23.29 -13.38
CA LEU A 64 -11.62 23.33 -12.22
C LEU A 64 -12.12 21.91 -11.94
N PHE A 65 -11.85 21.44 -10.75
CA PHE A 65 -12.14 20.08 -10.33
C PHE A 65 -13.36 20.02 -9.41
N LYS A 66 -14.17 18.98 -9.58
CA LYS A 66 -15.31 18.67 -8.72
C LYS A 66 -15.11 17.28 -8.12
N ASN A 67 -15.32 17.15 -6.81
CA ASN A 67 -15.32 15.82 -6.19
C ASN A 67 -16.62 15.10 -6.49
N GLU A 68 -16.53 14.00 -7.23
CA GLU A 68 -17.66 13.18 -7.64
C GLU A 68 -17.59 11.73 -7.10
N ILE A 69 -16.74 11.47 -6.10
CA ILE A 69 -16.51 10.12 -5.59
C ILE A 69 -17.84 9.42 -5.17
N ASN A 70 -18.73 10.11 -4.48
CA ASN A 70 -19.96 9.51 -3.98
C ASN A 70 -20.97 9.16 -5.08
N SER A 71 -20.93 9.85 -6.22
CA SER A 71 -21.82 9.58 -7.37
C SER A 71 -21.26 8.54 -8.32
N ARG A 72 -19.91 8.40 -8.37
CA ARG A 72 -19.21 7.55 -9.34
C ARG A 72 -18.64 6.27 -8.73
N MET A 73 -18.49 6.21 -7.41
CA MET A 73 -17.95 5.05 -6.68
C MET A 73 -18.82 4.73 -5.47
N VAL A 74 -19.71 3.77 -5.61
CA VAL A 74 -20.58 3.34 -4.51
C VAL A 74 -19.75 2.55 -3.48
N GLY A 75 -19.97 2.83 -2.19
CA GLY A 75 -19.29 2.13 -1.10
C GLY A 75 -17.88 2.67 -0.78
N ASN A 76 -17.51 3.86 -1.27
CA ASN A 76 -16.18 4.45 -1.07
C ASN A 76 -15.80 4.67 0.41
N ASP A 77 -16.74 4.71 1.33
CA ASP A 77 -16.46 4.82 2.78
C ASP A 77 -15.78 3.57 3.36
N ALA A 78 -15.84 2.44 2.65
CA ALA A 78 -15.25 1.17 3.08
C ALA A 78 -13.84 0.92 2.49
N PHE A 79 -13.29 1.78 1.64
CA PHE A 79 -12.01 1.54 0.95
C PHE A 79 -10.82 1.42 1.91
N GLY A 80 -10.91 1.96 3.11
CA GLY A 80 -9.89 1.82 4.14
C GLY A 80 -8.74 2.81 4.01
N MET A 81 -7.55 2.43 4.47
CA MET A 81 -6.35 3.28 4.57
C MET A 81 -5.49 3.12 3.33
N ILE A 82 -5.70 3.95 2.29
CA ILE A 82 -5.08 3.77 0.96
C ILE A 82 -3.69 4.41 0.90
N ASN A 83 -2.67 3.61 0.54
CA ASN A 83 -1.29 4.04 0.34
C ASN A 83 -0.88 4.14 -1.13
N ALA A 84 -1.50 3.36 -2.00
CA ALA A 84 -1.15 3.26 -3.41
C ALA A 84 -2.41 3.24 -4.27
N SER A 85 -2.34 3.90 -5.43
CA SER A 85 -3.37 3.89 -6.46
C SER A 85 -2.73 3.96 -7.83
N GLN A 86 -3.32 3.29 -8.82
CA GLN A 86 -2.90 3.30 -10.22
C GLN A 86 -4.13 3.23 -11.12
N TRP A 87 -4.08 3.89 -12.26
CA TRP A 87 -5.00 3.67 -13.35
C TRP A 87 -4.39 2.68 -14.35
N LEU A 88 -5.22 1.80 -14.91
CA LEU A 88 -4.84 0.80 -15.92
C LEU A 88 -6.08 0.41 -16.71
N ASP A 89 -5.88 0.00 -17.94
CA ASP A 89 -6.88 -0.72 -18.74
C ASP A 89 -6.62 -2.23 -18.55
N TYR A 90 -7.30 -2.86 -17.55
CA TYR A 90 -6.96 -4.24 -17.16
C TYR A 90 -7.64 -5.29 -18.05
N ASP A 91 -8.75 -4.95 -18.70
CA ASP A 91 -9.56 -5.85 -19.53
C ASP A 91 -9.51 -5.51 -21.03
N GLN A 92 -8.71 -4.49 -21.38
CA GLN A 92 -8.45 -4.03 -22.75
C GLN A 92 -9.71 -3.50 -23.48
N ASP A 93 -10.63 -2.89 -22.73
CA ASP A 93 -11.82 -2.26 -23.30
C ASP A 93 -11.57 -0.80 -23.74
N GLY A 94 -10.41 -0.24 -23.41
CA GLY A 94 -9.95 1.10 -23.78
C GLY A 94 -10.20 2.15 -22.70
N ASP A 95 -10.88 1.79 -21.62
CA ASP A 95 -11.17 2.68 -20.50
C ASP A 95 -10.11 2.55 -19.38
N GLN A 96 -9.96 3.58 -18.57
CA GLN A 96 -9.02 3.53 -17.46
C GLN A 96 -9.73 3.08 -16.18
N ASP A 97 -9.31 1.92 -15.65
CA ASP A 97 -9.80 1.31 -14.42
C ASP A 97 -8.97 1.74 -13.23
N LEU A 98 -9.53 1.71 -12.03
CA LEU A 98 -8.82 2.15 -10.83
C LEU A 98 -8.43 0.98 -9.94
N LEU A 99 -7.14 0.85 -9.67
CA LEU A 99 -6.56 -0.09 -8.71
C LEU A 99 -6.11 0.67 -7.46
N ILE A 100 -6.52 0.20 -6.27
CA ILE A 100 -6.11 0.78 -4.99
C ILE A 100 -5.65 -0.29 -4.01
N ALA A 101 -4.73 0.06 -3.12
CA ALA A 101 -4.28 -0.79 -2.01
C ALA A 101 -3.74 0.06 -0.84
N GLY A 102 -3.71 -0.52 0.36
CA GLY A 102 -3.21 0.21 1.53
C GLY A 102 -3.01 -0.66 2.76
N GLU A 103 -3.02 -0.04 3.93
CA GLU A 103 -2.89 -0.76 5.20
C GLU A 103 -4.23 -1.32 5.66
N TRP A 104 -4.22 -2.56 6.14
CA TRP A 104 -5.42 -3.24 6.67
C TRP A 104 -6.53 -3.40 5.62
N THR A 105 -6.20 -3.29 4.33
CA THR A 105 -7.17 -3.39 3.23
C THR A 105 -6.72 -4.45 2.23
N PRO A 106 -7.67 -5.08 1.52
CA PRO A 106 -7.33 -5.88 0.36
C PRO A 106 -6.84 -4.99 -0.79
N ILE A 107 -6.29 -5.60 -1.83
CA ILE A 107 -6.18 -4.98 -3.15
C ILE A 107 -7.59 -4.89 -3.72
N GLN A 108 -7.94 -3.73 -4.28
CA GLN A 108 -9.28 -3.47 -4.82
C GLN A 108 -9.13 -2.91 -6.24
N LEU A 109 -9.81 -3.52 -7.17
CA LEU A 109 -9.89 -3.10 -8.57
C LEU A 109 -11.31 -2.65 -8.87
N PHE A 110 -11.45 -1.53 -9.57
CA PHE A 110 -12.72 -0.94 -9.96
C PHE A 110 -12.74 -0.77 -11.46
N GLN A 111 -13.67 -1.47 -12.11
CA GLN A 111 -13.92 -1.34 -13.53
C GLN A 111 -14.65 -0.03 -13.82
N ASN A 112 -14.19 0.67 -14.84
CA ASN A 112 -14.80 1.87 -15.41
C ASN A 112 -15.84 1.48 -16.47
N ASP A 113 -16.84 2.29 -16.66
CA ASP A 113 -17.83 2.15 -17.74
C ASP A 113 -17.55 3.11 -18.93
N GLY A 114 -16.35 3.68 -19.01
CA GLY A 114 -15.94 4.68 -19.99
C GLY A 114 -16.56 6.06 -19.78
N LYS A 115 -17.25 6.25 -18.68
CA LYS A 115 -17.88 7.55 -18.30
C LYS A 115 -17.49 7.96 -16.88
N GLY A 116 -16.49 7.28 -16.31
CA GLY A 116 -16.00 7.54 -14.96
C GLY A 116 -16.84 6.92 -13.84
N ASN A 117 -17.83 6.06 -14.12
CA ASN A 117 -18.50 5.31 -13.08
C ASN A 117 -17.70 4.04 -12.79
N LEU A 118 -17.28 3.89 -11.55
CA LEU A 118 -16.36 2.85 -11.10
C LEU A 118 -17.11 1.82 -10.25
N SER A 119 -17.08 0.57 -10.69
CA SER A 119 -17.73 -0.56 -10.03
C SER A 119 -16.67 -1.56 -9.54
N ALA A 120 -16.79 -2.07 -8.30
CA ALA A 120 -15.85 -3.03 -7.77
C ALA A 120 -15.82 -4.32 -8.62
N THR A 121 -14.63 -4.77 -8.98
CA THR A 121 -14.38 -6.04 -9.65
C THR A 121 -14.15 -7.13 -8.61
N GLU A 122 -14.95 -8.18 -8.63
CA GLU A 122 -14.74 -9.35 -7.77
C GLU A 122 -13.66 -10.25 -8.37
N SER A 123 -12.68 -10.65 -7.56
CA SER A 123 -11.65 -11.62 -7.93
C SER A 123 -11.19 -12.39 -6.70
N GLU A 124 -11.20 -13.71 -6.79
CA GLU A 124 -10.72 -14.60 -5.72
C GLU A 124 -9.26 -14.31 -5.30
N ALA A 125 -8.44 -13.81 -6.24
CA ALA A 125 -7.06 -13.43 -5.95
C ALA A 125 -6.94 -12.22 -5.01
N PHE A 126 -7.97 -11.38 -4.96
CA PHE A 126 -8.01 -10.20 -4.08
C PHE A 126 -8.73 -10.49 -2.76
N ASP A 127 -9.55 -11.56 -2.72
CA ASP A 127 -10.16 -12.02 -1.48
C ASP A 127 -9.08 -12.36 -0.46
N GLN A 128 -9.23 -11.86 0.75
CA GLN A 128 -8.25 -12.09 1.81
C GLN A 128 -6.82 -11.60 1.49
N SER A 129 -6.66 -10.69 0.52
CA SER A 129 -5.38 -10.04 0.22
C SER A 129 -5.05 -8.89 1.19
N ASN A 130 -5.80 -8.72 2.26
CA ASN A 130 -5.57 -7.68 3.25
C ASN A 130 -4.12 -7.71 3.75
N GLY A 131 -3.42 -6.58 3.54
CA GLY A 131 -2.00 -6.44 3.82
C GLY A 131 -1.65 -5.05 4.36
N TRP A 132 -0.36 -4.78 4.44
CA TRP A 132 0.18 -3.44 4.62
C TRP A 132 0.90 -3.05 3.33
N TRP A 133 0.10 -2.79 2.28
CA TRP A 133 0.57 -2.46 0.95
C TRP A 133 1.10 -1.03 0.89
N TYR A 134 2.31 -0.85 0.38
CA TYR A 134 2.96 0.45 0.23
C TYR A 134 3.01 0.92 -1.21
N ARG A 135 3.09 -0.01 -2.17
CA ARG A 135 3.25 0.31 -3.58
C ARG A 135 2.51 -0.65 -4.48
N LEU A 136 1.96 -0.11 -5.56
CA LEU A 136 1.48 -0.85 -6.71
C LEU A 136 2.31 -0.46 -7.93
N LYS A 137 2.62 -1.42 -8.78
CA LYS A 137 3.22 -1.23 -10.08
C LYS A 137 2.51 -2.10 -11.09
N ILE A 138 2.29 -1.53 -12.29
CA ILE A 138 1.59 -2.20 -13.39
C ILE A 138 2.60 -2.43 -14.50
N ALA A 139 2.69 -3.66 -15.01
CA ALA A 139 3.48 -4.03 -16.18
C ALA A 139 3.04 -5.41 -16.68
N ASP A 140 3.20 -5.68 -17.96
CA ASP A 140 3.13 -7.04 -18.52
C ASP A 140 4.46 -7.75 -18.21
N ILE A 141 4.47 -8.59 -17.16
CA ILE A 141 5.70 -9.22 -16.66
C ILE A 141 5.97 -10.62 -17.22
N ASN A 142 5.00 -11.17 -17.93
CA ASN A 142 5.11 -12.49 -18.57
C ASN A 142 5.05 -12.41 -20.12
N ASN A 143 4.95 -11.18 -20.66
CA ASN A 143 4.87 -10.88 -22.10
C ASN A 143 3.67 -11.55 -22.79
N ASP A 144 2.51 -11.66 -22.11
CA ASP A 144 1.28 -12.19 -22.66
C ASP A 144 0.34 -11.11 -23.25
N GLY A 145 0.71 -9.84 -23.09
CA GLY A 145 -0.02 -8.69 -23.57
C GLY A 145 -1.06 -8.14 -22.59
N LEU A 146 -1.23 -8.76 -21.42
CA LEU A 146 -2.10 -8.28 -20.35
C LEU A 146 -1.29 -7.55 -19.26
N LEU A 147 -1.90 -6.55 -18.64
CA LEU A 147 -1.25 -5.81 -17.56
C LEU A 147 -1.37 -6.56 -16.24
N ASP A 148 -0.23 -6.90 -15.64
CA ASP A 148 -0.13 -7.56 -14.34
C ASP A 148 0.09 -6.53 -13.22
N ILE A 149 -0.17 -6.95 -11.98
CA ILE A 149 -0.02 -6.11 -10.79
C ILE A 149 1.14 -6.63 -9.93
N ILE A 150 2.10 -5.78 -9.64
CA ILE A 150 3.16 -6.04 -8.66
C ILE A 150 2.86 -5.21 -7.42
N ALA A 151 2.64 -5.87 -6.28
CA ALA A 151 2.23 -5.22 -5.03
C ALA A 151 3.33 -5.37 -3.97
N GLY A 152 3.88 -4.23 -3.56
CA GLY A 152 4.88 -4.12 -2.51
C GLY A 152 4.24 -4.02 -1.12
N ASN A 153 4.64 -4.90 -0.21
CA ASN A 153 4.12 -5.01 1.16
C ASN A 153 5.24 -4.81 2.20
N LEU A 154 4.93 -5.00 3.48
CA LEU A 154 5.88 -4.91 4.60
C LEU A 154 7.03 -5.91 4.50
N GLY A 155 6.81 -7.05 3.87
CA GLY A 155 7.74 -8.17 3.85
C GLY A 155 7.57 -9.12 5.05
N LEU A 156 8.28 -10.25 4.99
CA LEU A 156 8.14 -11.31 6.01
C LEU A 156 9.17 -11.23 7.13
N ASN A 157 10.17 -10.33 7.01
CA ASN A 157 11.18 -10.08 8.05
C ASN A 157 10.66 -9.12 9.12
N THR A 158 9.58 -9.49 9.77
CA THR A 158 8.90 -8.74 10.83
C THR A 158 8.53 -9.65 12.00
N LYS A 159 8.35 -9.06 13.18
CA LYS A 159 7.83 -9.76 14.37
C LYS A 159 6.38 -10.23 14.18
N LEU A 160 5.60 -9.45 13.41
CA LEU A 160 4.23 -9.82 13.09
C LEU A 160 4.21 -10.96 12.07
N LYS A 161 3.36 -11.93 12.30
CA LYS A 161 3.07 -13.02 11.36
C LYS A 161 1.58 -13.05 11.14
N ALA A 162 1.16 -13.16 9.88
CA ALA A 162 -0.24 -13.16 9.49
C ALA A 162 -0.53 -14.29 8.53
N SER A 163 -1.71 -14.86 8.65
CA SER A 163 -2.35 -15.78 7.72
C SER A 163 -3.87 -15.60 7.80
N VAL A 164 -4.60 -16.25 6.91
CA VAL A 164 -6.07 -16.23 6.94
C VAL A 164 -6.61 -16.79 8.27
N ASP A 165 -6.05 -17.91 8.73
CA ASP A 165 -6.46 -18.55 9.98
C ASP A 165 -5.97 -17.81 11.23
N LYS A 166 -4.88 -17.06 11.12
CA LYS A 166 -4.23 -16.33 12.22
C LYS A 166 -3.90 -14.91 11.78
N PRO A 167 -4.91 -14.06 11.61
CA PRO A 167 -4.69 -12.70 11.15
C PRO A 167 -4.00 -11.84 12.21
N VAL A 168 -3.30 -10.81 11.76
CA VAL A 168 -3.03 -9.67 12.63
C VAL A 168 -4.25 -8.79 12.60
N SER A 169 -4.80 -8.45 13.77
CA SER A 169 -6.06 -7.73 13.93
C SER A 169 -5.84 -6.37 14.56
N LEU A 170 -6.57 -5.38 14.09
CA LEU A 170 -6.63 -4.03 14.64
C LEU A 170 -8.06 -3.76 15.11
N TYR A 171 -8.21 -3.44 16.38
CA TYR A 171 -9.47 -2.99 16.99
C TYR A 171 -9.36 -1.51 17.34
N VAL A 172 -10.33 -0.71 16.91
CA VAL A 172 -10.32 0.75 17.08
C VAL A 172 -11.65 1.21 17.65
N ALA A 173 -11.63 1.73 18.86
CA ALA A 173 -12.77 2.39 19.51
C ALA A 173 -12.25 3.39 20.56
N ASP A 174 -13.12 4.17 21.15
CA ASP A 174 -12.84 4.92 22.38
C ASP A 174 -13.15 3.98 23.57
N PHE A 175 -12.15 3.19 23.98
CA PHE A 175 -12.32 2.16 25.01
C PHE A 175 -12.38 2.70 26.44
N ASP A 176 -11.89 3.91 26.69
CA ASP A 176 -11.92 4.54 28.02
C ASP A 176 -12.89 5.71 28.17
N GLY A 177 -13.60 6.06 27.08
CA GLY A 177 -14.62 7.11 27.06
C GLY A 177 -14.05 8.53 27.12
N ASN A 178 -12.81 8.73 26.68
CA ASN A 178 -12.12 10.03 26.71
C ASN A 178 -12.35 10.91 25.45
N GLY A 179 -13.06 10.38 24.45
CA GLY A 179 -13.37 11.05 23.18
C GLY A 179 -12.27 10.88 22.12
N GLN A 180 -11.26 10.07 22.37
CA GLN A 180 -10.22 9.71 21.40
C GLN A 180 -10.31 8.22 21.07
N THR A 181 -9.88 7.85 19.89
CA THR A 181 -9.84 6.43 19.51
C THR A 181 -8.56 5.77 19.99
N ASP A 182 -8.70 4.54 20.47
CA ASP A 182 -7.64 3.68 20.95
C ASP A 182 -7.42 2.53 19.97
N PRO A 183 -6.32 2.52 19.18
CA PRO A 183 -6.00 1.41 18.32
C PRO A 183 -5.27 0.31 19.08
N PHE A 184 -5.81 -0.91 19.07
CA PHE A 184 -5.20 -2.09 19.64
C PHE A 184 -4.83 -3.11 18.56
N VAL A 185 -3.55 -3.44 18.44
CA VAL A 185 -3.06 -4.48 17.52
C VAL A 185 -2.91 -5.79 18.29
N PHE A 186 -3.55 -6.84 17.78
CA PHE A 186 -3.41 -8.21 18.26
C PHE A 186 -2.76 -9.08 17.19
N HIS A 187 -1.97 -10.03 17.62
CA HIS A 187 -1.35 -11.02 16.77
C HIS A 187 -1.29 -12.38 17.43
N PHE A 188 -1.15 -13.43 16.65
CA PHE A 188 -1.03 -14.77 17.21
C PHE A 188 0.41 -15.08 17.58
N GLN A 189 0.61 -15.53 18.83
CA GLN A 189 1.80 -16.22 19.29
C GLN A 189 1.44 -17.70 19.45
N LYS A 190 1.83 -18.52 18.46
CA LYS A 190 1.31 -19.89 18.27
C LYS A 190 -0.21 -19.86 18.05
N ASP A 191 -1.01 -20.26 19.06
CA ASP A 191 -2.47 -20.33 18.99
C ASP A 191 -3.15 -19.29 19.90
N ILE A 192 -2.38 -18.40 20.51
CA ILE A 192 -2.87 -17.41 21.45
C ILE A 192 -2.89 -16.05 20.78
N ALA A 193 -4.05 -15.40 20.72
CA ALA A 193 -4.19 -14.02 20.29
C ALA A 193 -3.79 -13.09 21.45
N SER A 194 -2.70 -12.37 21.31
CA SER A 194 -2.16 -11.48 22.34
C SER A 194 -1.91 -10.07 21.80
N PRO A 195 -1.97 -9.03 22.67
CA PRO A 195 -1.64 -7.68 22.27
C PRO A 195 -0.19 -7.61 21.77
N PHE A 196 0.04 -6.83 20.70
CA PHE A 196 1.39 -6.61 20.19
C PHE A 196 2.16 -5.59 21.05
N ALA A 197 1.48 -4.57 21.58
CA ALA A 197 2.07 -3.57 22.45
C ALA A 197 2.44 -4.13 23.82
N THR A 198 3.37 -3.50 24.53
CA THR A 198 3.66 -3.89 25.91
C THR A 198 2.55 -3.45 26.87
N ARG A 199 2.47 -4.10 28.04
CA ARG A 199 1.54 -3.70 29.11
C ARG A 199 1.63 -2.21 29.42
N ASP A 200 2.84 -1.69 29.58
CA ASP A 200 3.05 -0.31 29.98
C ASP A 200 2.66 0.69 28.90
N ASP A 201 2.77 0.33 27.61
CA ASP A 201 2.29 1.14 26.51
C ASP A 201 0.77 1.17 26.44
N LEU A 202 0.11 0.02 26.65
CA LEU A 202 -1.36 -0.03 26.69
C LEU A 202 -1.93 0.74 27.88
N ILE A 203 -1.28 0.73 29.05
CA ILE A 203 -1.70 1.52 30.22
C ILE A 203 -1.58 3.04 29.96
N LYS A 204 -0.59 3.46 29.18
CA LYS A 204 -0.46 4.88 28.79
C LYS A 204 -1.61 5.30 27.87
N GLN A 205 -2.11 4.37 27.06
CA GLN A 205 -3.22 4.60 26.14
C GLN A 205 -4.56 4.51 26.86
N VAL A 206 -4.81 3.43 27.60
CA VAL A 206 -6.03 3.17 28.35
C VAL A 206 -5.68 2.80 29.79
N ALA A 207 -5.81 3.77 30.70
CA ALA A 207 -5.40 3.62 32.10
C ALA A 207 -6.12 2.48 32.85
N GLY A 208 -7.34 2.12 32.43
CA GLY A 208 -8.14 1.03 33.00
C GLY A 208 -7.47 -0.34 32.95
N ILE A 209 -6.59 -0.58 31.97
CA ILE A 209 -5.86 -1.85 31.80
C ILE A 209 -4.99 -2.18 33.03
N LYS A 210 -4.48 -1.16 33.74
CA LYS A 210 -3.73 -1.37 34.99
C LYS A 210 -4.52 -2.09 36.07
N LYS A 211 -5.85 -1.93 36.09
CA LYS A 211 -6.73 -2.60 37.07
C LYS A 211 -6.98 -4.06 36.66
N LEU A 212 -7.14 -4.32 35.38
CA LEU A 212 -7.35 -5.66 34.82
C LEU A 212 -6.08 -6.52 34.91
N HIS A 213 -4.94 -5.90 34.55
CA HIS A 213 -3.64 -6.55 34.53
C HIS A 213 -2.64 -5.77 35.39
N PRO A 214 -2.66 -5.95 36.75
CA PRO A 214 -1.85 -5.15 37.66
C PRO A 214 -0.33 -5.37 37.51
N ASP A 215 0.09 -6.49 36.95
CA ASP A 215 1.48 -6.87 36.73
C ASP A 215 1.69 -7.59 35.39
N TYR A 216 2.95 -7.80 35.01
CA TYR A 216 3.32 -8.52 33.78
C TYR A 216 2.92 -10.01 33.82
N LYS A 217 2.78 -10.61 34.98
CA LYS A 217 2.35 -12.01 35.11
C LYS A 217 0.90 -12.17 34.68
N SER A 218 0.01 -11.28 35.14
CA SER A 218 -1.39 -11.26 34.72
C SER A 218 -1.53 -10.86 33.25
N TYR A 219 -0.71 -9.92 32.77
CA TYR A 219 -0.67 -9.51 31.36
C TYR A 219 -0.24 -10.66 30.43
N ALA A 220 0.72 -11.49 30.85
CA ALA A 220 1.17 -12.66 30.09
C ALA A 220 0.13 -13.80 30.02
N GLN A 221 -0.98 -13.70 30.73
CA GLN A 221 -2.09 -14.66 30.69
C GLN A 221 -3.18 -14.27 29.69
N ILE A 222 -3.07 -13.11 29.03
CA ILE A 222 -3.99 -12.68 27.98
C ILE A 222 -3.96 -13.72 26.87
N SER A 223 -5.12 -14.22 26.49
CA SER A 223 -5.29 -15.26 25.48
C SER A 223 -6.22 -14.85 24.34
N SER A 224 -6.94 -13.75 24.51
CA SER A 224 -7.89 -13.23 23.55
C SER A 224 -8.06 -11.71 23.68
N PRO A 225 -8.64 -11.02 22.68
CA PRO A 225 -8.97 -9.60 22.78
C PRO A 225 -9.94 -9.26 23.93
N GLU A 226 -10.87 -10.15 24.25
CA GLU A 226 -11.86 -9.97 25.33
C GLU A 226 -11.20 -9.74 26.69
N ASP A 227 -10.07 -10.40 26.93
CA ASP A 227 -9.31 -10.26 28.21
C ASP A 227 -8.83 -8.83 28.46
N VAL A 228 -8.74 -8.00 27.40
CA VAL A 228 -8.27 -6.61 27.46
C VAL A 228 -9.37 -5.60 27.16
N LEU A 229 -10.21 -5.90 26.16
CA LEU A 229 -11.16 -4.96 25.59
C LEU A 229 -12.59 -5.16 26.11
N GLY A 230 -12.83 -6.29 26.82
CA GLY A 230 -14.15 -6.68 27.33
C GLY A 230 -15.00 -7.44 26.32
N ASP A 231 -16.06 -8.09 26.78
CA ASP A 231 -16.87 -9.05 25.99
C ASP A 231 -17.60 -8.42 24.78
N ASP A 232 -17.90 -7.13 24.83
CA ASP A 232 -18.66 -6.43 23.79
C ASP A 232 -17.78 -5.65 22.79
N PHE A 233 -16.46 -5.85 22.82
CA PHE A 233 -15.51 -5.06 22.04
C PHE A 233 -15.80 -5.07 20.52
N GLU A 234 -16.24 -6.20 19.95
CA GLU A 234 -16.54 -6.29 18.51
C GLU A 234 -17.71 -5.41 18.09
N LYS A 235 -18.71 -5.19 18.95
CA LYS A 235 -19.84 -4.31 18.68
C LYS A 235 -19.49 -2.84 18.80
N MET A 236 -18.45 -2.53 19.56
CA MET A 236 -18.02 -1.17 19.87
C MET A 236 -16.91 -0.67 18.95
N SER A 237 -16.15 -1.58 18.33
CA SER A 237 -14.94 -1.26 17.59
C SER A 237 -15.09 -1.43 16.08
N VAL A 238 -14.32 -0.63 15.32
CA VAL A 238 -13.98 -0.93 13.94
C VAL A 238 -12.89 -1.99 13.96
N THR A 239 -13.16 -3.15 13.37
CA THR A 239 -12.21 -4.26 13.29
C THR A 239 -11.62 -4.35 11.88
N LYS A 240 -10.30 -4.48 11.81
CA LYS A 240 -9.56 -4.70 10.56
C LYS A 240 -8.62 -5.89 10.72
N HIS A 241 -8.41 -6.61 9.62
CA HIS A 241 -7.52 -7.77 9.59
C HIS A 241 -6.45 -7.59 8.52
N THR A 242 -5.27 -8.13 8.78
CA THR A 242 -4.21 -8.35 7.80
C THR A 242 -3.94 -9.85 7.73
N TYR A 243 -3.97 -10.40 6.52
CA TYR A 243 -3.77 -11.82 6.25
C TYR A 243 -2.40 -12.11 5.66
N THR A 244 -1.74 -11.09 5.10
CA THR A 244 -0.40 -11.23 4.51
C THR A 244 0.45 -9.98 4.66
N PHE A 245 1.75 -10.18 4.89
CA PHE A 245 2.78 -9.15 4.76
C PHE A 245 3.69 -9.38 3.55
N GLU A 246 3.42 -10.43 2.78
CA GLU A 246 4.21 -10.82 1.64
C GLU A 246 3.98 -9.88 0.44
N SER A 247 5.06 -9.40 -0.18
CA SER A 247 4.99 -8.75 -1.49
C SER A 247 4.67 -9.79 -2.56
N LYS A 248 3.75 -9.48 -3.47
CA LYS A 248 3.17 -10.44 -4.40
C LYS A 248 3.04 -9.87 -5.82
N VAL A 249 2.88 -10.78 -6.76
CA VAL A 249 2.44 -10.49 -8.11
C VAL A 249 1.05 -11.09 -8.30
N PHE A 250 0.22 -10.37 -9.06
CA PHE A 250 -1.08 -10.84 -9.50
C PHE A 250 -1.06 -10.83 -11.04
N LEU A 251 -0.92 -12.00 -11.63
CA LEU A 251 -0.94 -12.18 -13.09
C LEU A 251 -2.37 -12.06 -13.60
N ASN A 252 -2.57 -11.18 -14.54
CA ASN A 252 -3.84 -11.03 -15.23
C ASN A 252 -4.07 -12.23 -16.15
N LYS A 253 -5.23 -12.89 -16.03
CA LYS A 253 -5.64 -14.02 -16.88
C LYS A 253 -6.78 -13.62 -17.84
N GLY A 254 -7.05 -12.32 -17.91
CA GLY A 254 -8.18 -11.79 -18.66
C GLY A 254 -9.53 -11.96 -17.94
N LYS A 255 -10.51 -11.16 -18.35
CA LYS A 255 -11.90 -11.19 -17.86
C LYS A 255 -12.02 -10.99 -16.33
N GLY A 256 -11.12 -10.18 -15.72
CA GLY A 256 -11.12 -9.91 -14.29
C GLY A 256 -10.54 -11.03 -13.42
N ALA A 257 -10.07 -12.12 -14.01
CA ALA A 257 -9.39 -13.20 -13.27
C ALA A 257 -7.91 -12.87 -13.08
N PHE A 258 -7.41 -13.08 -11.86
CA PHE A 258 -5.99 -12.92 -11.52
C PHE A 258 -5.45 -14.18 -10.84
N GLU A 259 -4.20 -14.49 -11.10
CA GLU A 259 -3.45 -15.55 -10.40
C GLU A 259 -2.42 -14.91 -9.47
N MET A 260 -2.51 -15.20 -8.17
CA MET A 260 -1.61 -14.64 -7.18
C MET A 260 -0.33 -15.48 -7.06
N ILE A 261 0.83 -14.86 -7.26
CA ILE A 261 2.15 -15.48 -7.19
C ILE A 261 2.99 -14.81 -6.12
N SER A 262 3.66 -15.61 -5.30
CA SER A 262 4.64 -15.12 -4.32
C SER A 262 5.93 -14.71 -5.02
N ILE A 263 6.43 -13.51 -4.71
CA ILE A 263 7.77 -13.10 -5.14
C ILE A 263 8.81 -13.80 -4.26
N ASN A 264 10.04 -13.94 -4.76
CA ASN A 264 11.15 -14.59 -4.04
C ASN A 264 11.34 -14.05 -2.60
N GLN A 265 12.00 -14.83 -1.79
CA GLN A 265 12.34 -14.50 -0.40
C GLN A 265 13.09 -13.17 -0.28
N GLU A 266 13.93 -12.80 -1.25
CA GLU A 266 14.67 -11.54 -1.26
C GLU A 266 13.78 -10.30 -1.25
N ALA A 267 12.62 -10.37 -1.88
CA ALA A 267 11.61 -9.29 -1.84
C ALA A 267 10.93 -9.15 -0.47
N GLN A 268 11.11 -10.15 0.41
CA GLN A 268 10.44 -10.21 1.71
C GLN A 268 11.34 -9.75 2.87
N TYR A 269 12.60 -9.34 2.60
CA TYR A 269 13.55 -8.95 3.65
C TYR A 269 13.27 -7.56 4.23
N SER A 270 12.68 -6.67 3.45
CA SER A 270 12.30 -5.32 3.88
C SER A 270 10.99 -4.89 3.24
N ALA A 271 10.35 -3.86 3.80
CA ALA A 271 9.19 -3.22 3.20
C ALA A 271 9.54 -2.72 1.78
N VAL A 272 8.70 -3.03 0.81
CA VAL A 272 8.85 -2.58 -0.58
C VAL A 272 8.13 -1.24 -0.76
N MET A 273 8.91 -0.16 -0.84
CA MET A 273 8.40 1.20 -0.88
C MET A 273 8.25 1.74 -2.31
N ASP A 274 9.04 1.22 -3.26
CA ASP A 274 8.87 1.50 -4.70
C ASP A 274 9.41 0.36 -5.56
N ILE A 275 8.95 0.30 -6.82
CA ILE A 275 9.22 -0.75 -7.77
C ILE A 275 9.50 -0.12 -9.14
N VAL A 276 10.62 -0.48 -9.75
CA VAL A 276 10.91 -0.18 -11.16
C VAL A 276 10.93 -1.50 -11.92
N VAL A 277 10.20 -1.54 -13.03
CA VAL A 277 10.19 -2.65 -13.96
C VAL A 277 10.95 -2.23 -15.21
N ASP A 278 11.96 -3.00 -15.60
CA ASP A 278 12.76 -2.80 -16.81
C ASP A 278 13.51 -4.11 -17.13
N ASP A 279 14.06 -4.25 -18.32
CA ASP A 279 14.97 -5.36 -18.66
C ASP A 279 16.42 -4.95 -18.31
N PHE A 280 16.83 -5.22 -17.06
CA PHE A 280 18.15 -4.83 -16.56
C PHE A 280 19.30 -5.69 -17.09
N ASN A 281 19.01 -6.93 -17.52
CA ASN A 281 20.02 -7.87 -18.00
C ASN A 281 20.04 -8.04 -19.53
N LYS A 282 19.09 -7.39 -20.24
CA LYS A 282 18.93 -7.39 -21.70
C LYS A 282 18.63 -8.78 -22.27
N ASP A 283 17.72 -9.51 -21.61
CA ASP A 283 17.24 -10.82 -22.05
C ASP A 283 15.79 -10.79 -22.59
N ASP A 284 15.27 -9.59 -22.84
CA ASP A 284 13.91 -9.30 -23.31
C ASP A 284 12.80 -9.73 -22.34
N LYS A 285 13.12 -9.93 -21.07
CA LYS A 285 12.14 -10.22 -20.01
C LYS A 285 12.13 -9.12 -18.96
N PRO A 286 10.95 -8.74 -18.48
CA PRO A 286 10.85 -7.74 -17.42
C PRO A 286 11.45 -8.21 -16.10
N ASP A 287 12.36 -7.41 -15.55
CA ASP A 287 12.99 -7.57 -14.25
C ASP A 287 12.37 -6.60 -13.24
N LEU A 288 12.54 -6.87 -11.95
CA LEU A 288 12.11 -5.99 -10.87
C LEU A 288 13.31 -5.43 -10.12
N LEU A 289 13.37 -4.11 -10.02
CA LEU A 289 14.26 -3.42 -9.09
C LEU A 289 13.41 -2.85 -7.95
N LEU A 290 13.48 -3.49 -6.79
CA LEU A 290 12.71 -3.16 -5.60
C LEU A 290 13.50 -2.21 -4.70
N PHE A 291 12.84 -1.18 -4.20
CA PHE A 291 13.38 -0.19 -3.29
C PHE A 291 12.65 -0.26 -1.95
N GLY A 292 13.42 -0.26 -0.85
CA GLY A 292 12.83 -0.54 0.44
C GLY A 292 13.51 0.12 1.62
N ASN A 293 13.36 -0.54 2.74
CA ASN A 293 13.58 -0.13 4.10
C ASN A 293 12.54 0.88 4.61
N ASN A 294 12.19 0.75 5.88
CA ASN A 294 11.34 1.68 6.59
C ASN A 294 11.86 1.85 8.02
N TYR A 295 12.34 3.05 8.34
CA TYR A 295 12.92 3.38 9.64
C TYR A 295 11.91 4.05 10.59
N SER A 296 10.72 4.37 10.06
CA SER A 296 9.69 5.11 10.79
C SER A 296 8.77 4.22 11.63
N PHE A 297 8.97 2.90 11.61
CA PHE A 297 8.23 2.01 12.49
C PHE A 297 8.52 2.30 13.96
N ARG A 298 7.50 2.17 14.80
CA ARG A 298 7.69 2.15 16.25
C ARG A 298 8.72 1.09 16.62
N ASN A 299 9.47 1.36 17.69
CA ASN A 299 10.56 0.46 18.14
C ASN A 299 10.10 -0.98 18.40
N ASP A 300 8.84 -1.17 18.77
CA ASP A 300 8.22 -2.47 19.05
C ASP A 300 8.14 -3.35 17.79
N TYR A 301 7.83 -2.75 16.62
CA TYR A 301 7.80 -3.47 15.34
C TYR A 301 9.21 -3.85 14.86
N GLY A 302 10.23 -3.11 15.29
CA GLY A 302 11.60 -3.20 14.78
C GLY A 302 11.78 -2.39 13.50
N ARG A 303 13.02 -2.10 13.14
CA ARG A 303 13.35 -1.43 11.88
C ARG A 303 13.25 -2.45 10.74
N SER A 304 12.58 -2.04 9.66
CA SER A 304 12.65 -2.76 8.39
C SER A 304 13.85 -2.20 7.60
N ASP A 305 15.04 -2.78 7.80
CA ASP A 305 16.30 -2.24 7.27
C ASP A 305 17.26 -3.29 6.71
N ALA A 306 16.77 -4.49 6.43
CA ALA A 306 17.63 -5.61 6.03
C ALA A 306 18.18 -5.47 4.60
N LYS A 307 17.43 -4.90 3.65
CA LYS A 307 17.88 -4.74 2.27
C LYS A 307 17.22 -3.53 1.60
N PRO A 308 18.00 -2.47 1.28
CA PRO A 308 17.45 -1.24 0.72
C PRO A 308 17.10 -1.34 -0.78
N ILE A 309 17.82 -2.16 -1.54
CA ILE A 309 17.61 -2.38 -2.98
C ILE A 309 17.72 -3.88 -3.27
N THR A 310 16.81 -4.41 -4.07
CA THR A 310 16.81 -5.81 -4.49
C THR A 310 16.55 -5.90 -5.99
N LEU A 311 17.46 -6.51 -6.73
CA LEU A 311 17.27 -6.86 -8.14
C LEU A 311 16.74 -8.29 -8.22
N LEU A 312 15.66 -8.48 -8.97
CA LEU A 312 15.08 -9.77 -9.29
C LEU A 312 14.96 -9.88 -10.80
N LEU A 313 15.52 -10.93 -11.38
CA LEU A 313 15.50 -11.19 -12.82
C LEU A 313 14.29 -12.04 -13.18
N GLY A 314 13.51 -11.57 -14.17
CA GLY A 314 12.33 -12.24 -14.67
C GLY A 314 12.66 -13.51 -15.45
N LYS A 315 11.78 -14.51 -15.34
CA LYS A 315 11.88 -15.72 -16.18
C LYS A 315 10.96 -15.69 -17.40
N GLY A 316 10.10 -14.66 -17.50
CA GLY A 316 9.09 -14.54 -18.55
C GLY A 316 7.82 -15.35 -18.29
N ASP A 317 7.64 -15.89 -17.10
CA ASP A 317 6.44 -16.63 -16.66
C ASP A 317 5.78 -15.98 -15.42
N GLY A 318 6.16 -14.73 -15.11
CA GLY A 318 5.73 -14.02 -13.90
C GLY A 318 6.49 -14.41 -12.64
N THR A 319 7.46 -15.33 -12.72
CA THR A 319 8.36 -15.70 -11.61
C THR A 319 9.74 -15.09 -11.79
N PHE A 320 10.47 -14.99 -10.69
CA PHE A 320 11.75 -14.28 -10.65
C PHE A 320 12.84 -15.14 -10.01
N ILE A 321 14.10 -14.80 -10.30
CA ILE A 321 15.27 -15.27 -9.56
C ILE A 321 16.05 -14.07 -9.03
N ARG A 322 16.86 -14.30 -8.01
CA ARG A 322 17.74 -13.24 -7.49
C ARG A 322 18.75 -12.81 -8.55
N GLY A 323 18.77 -11.51 -8.83
CA GLY A 323 19.79 -10.90 -9.66
C GLY A 323 21.11 -10.72 -8.90
N ASN A 324 22.22 -10.61 -9.66
CA ASN A 324 23.50 -10.21 -9.09
C ASN A 324 23.51 -8.68 -8.93
N ASP A 325 23.66 -8.20 -7.70
CA ASP A 325 23.74 -6.77 -7.39
C ASP A 325 24.89 -6.04 -8.13
N GLN A 326 25.86 -6.79 -8.70
CA GLN A 326 26.96 -6.24 -9.51
C GLN A 326 26.58 -5.99 -10.98
N SER A 327 25.47 -6.58 -11.47
CA SER A 327 25.00 -6.35 -12.85
C SER A 327 24.33 -4.98 -13.03
N ILE A 328 23.91 -4.36 -11.96
CA ILE A 328 23.50 -2.96 -11.90
C ILE A 328 24.50 -2.23 -11.02
N ASN A 329 24.99 -1.08 -11.45
CA ASN A 329 25.91 -0.27 -10.69
C ASN A 329 25.18 0.36 -9.48
N THR A 330 24.76 -0.52 -8.53
CA THR A 330 24.12 -0.08 -7.30
C THR A 330 25.19 0.46 -6.36
N PRO A 331 25.12 1.74 -6.02
CA PRO A 331 25.92 2.23 -4.91
C PRO A 331 25.56 1.44 -3.66
N THR A 332 26.55 0.97 -2.90
CA THR A 332 26.39 0.28 -1.62
C THR A 332 25.85 1.20 -0.51
N THR A 333 24.94 2.08 -0.85
CA THR A 333 24.41 3.09 0.07
C THR A 333 23.18 2.59 0.77
N TRP A 334 23.33 2.30 2.04
CA TRP A 334 22.21 2.05 2.93
C TRP A 334 21.31 3.30 3.01
N GLY A 335 20.02 3.08 3.14
CA GLY A 335 19.06 4.17 3.24
C GLY A 335 17.63 3.65 3.27
N GLU A 336 16.75 4.56 3.58
CA GLU A 336 15.30 4.38 3.49
C GLU A 336 14.84 4.99 2.18
N TYR A 337 14.56 4.14 1.20
CA TYR A 337 14.14 4.58 -0.13
C TYR A 337 12.63 4.84 -0.15
N ARG A 338 12.22 5.93 -0.80
CA ARG A 338 10.83 6.37 -0.84
C ARG A 338 10.23 6.36 -2.22
N SER A 339 11.05 6.63 -3.23
CA SER A 339 10.61 6.64 -4.63
C SER A 339 11.79 6.38 -5.56
N ALA A 340 11.50 5.76 -6.69
CA ALA A 340 12.45 5.54 -7.78
C ALA A 340 11.74 5.68 -9.12
N GLN A 341 12.43 6.28 -10.09
CA GLN A 341 11.89 6.49 -11.43
C GLN A 341 12.95 6.22 -12.50
N PRO A 342 12.59 5.55 -13.61
CA PRO A 342 13.47 5.48 -14.78
C PRO A 342 13.66 6.89 -15.38
N ILE A 343 14.88 7.18 -15.78
CA ILE A 343 15.25 8.44 -16.44
C ILE A 343 16.27 8.16 -17.55
N VAL A 344 16.41 9.07 -18.49
CA VAL A 344 17.45 9.00 -19.53
C VAL A 344 18.44 10.13 -19.31
N ILE A 345 19.71 9.81 -19.09
CA ILE A 345 20.78 10.79 -18.95
C ILE A 345 21.79 10.60 -20.08
N LYS A 346 21.95 11.62 -20.92
CA LYS A 346 22.87 11.61 -22.10
C LYS A 346 22.66 10.37 -22.99
N GLY A 347 21.40 9.94 -23.16
CA GLY A 347 21.05 8.80 -23.99
C GLY A 347 21.17 7.44 -23.27
N SER A 348 21.62 7.38 -22.03
CA SER A 348 21.70 6.14 -21.24
C SER A 348 20.49 6.00 -20.30
N PRO A 349 19.79 4.86 -20.31
CA PRO A 349 18.76 4.56 -19.33
C PRO A 349 19.37 4.41 -17.94
N MET A 350 18.75 5.02 -16.96
CA MET A 350 19.15 4.99 -15.55
C MET A 350 17.91 4.99 -14.66
N VAL A 351 18.10 4.69 -13.40
CA VAL A 351 17.07 4.86 -12.36
C VAL A 351 17.55 5.90 -11.37
N ILE A 352 16.76 6.95 -11.16
CA ILE A 352 16.96 7.87 -10.02
C ILE A 352 16.17 7.36 -8.83
N ALA A 353 16.83 7.19 -7.69
CA ALA A 353 16.17 6.74 -6.45
C ALA A 353 16.36 7.78 -5.34
N VAL A 354 15.24 8.12 -4.68
CA VAL A 354 15.19 9.14 -3.63
C VAL A 354 15.14 8.49 -2.26
N ARG A 355 15.95 8.99 -1.34
CA ARG A 355 16.08 8.50 0.03
C ARG A 355 15.60 9.53 1.05
N ASN A 356 15.06 9.05 2.16
CA ASN A 356 14.75 9.90 3.30
C ASN A 356 16.06 10.41 3.94
N ASN A 357 16.15 11.71 4.19
CA ASN A 357 17.30 12.39 4.81
C ASN A 357 18.66 12.11 4.15
N ALA A 358 18.70 11.85 2.83
CA ALA A 358 19.93 11.61 2.10
C ALA A 358 19.80 12.07 0.63
N SER A 359 20.93 12.29 -0.04
CA SER A 359 20.94 12.66 -1.46
C SER A 359 20.36 11.55 -2.33
N PRO A 360 19.66 11.88 -3.41
CA PRO A 360 19.28 10.90 -4.43
C PRO A 360 20.50 10.15 -4.97
N ILE A 361 20.25 8.95 -5.48
CA ILE A 361 21.27 8.17 -6.18
C ILE A 361 20.84 7.89 -7.61
N LEU A 362 21.80 7.67 -8.47
CA LEU A 362 21.61 7.18 -9.83
C LEU A 362 22.12 5.75 -9.92
N ILE A 363 21.31 4.90 -10.54
CA ILE A 363 21.62 3.48 -10.79
C ILE A 363 21.58 3.30 -12.29
N GLY A 364 22.65 2.76 -12.88
CA GLY A 364 22.74 2.44 -14.30
C GLY A 364 22.91 0.94 -14.50
N SER A 365 22.50 0.42 -15.67
CA SER A 365 22.94 -0.89 -16.13
C SER A 365 24.41 -0.80 -16.57
N ASN A 366 25.21 -1.80 -16.24
CA ASN A 366 26.59 -1.92 -16.74
C ASN A 366 26.62 -2.33 -18.20
#